data_cfd79d38192a0ab926ec0a3c92ea5457
#
_entry.id   cfd79d38192a0ab926ec0a3c92ea5457
#
_cell.length_a   1.000
_cell.length_b   1.000
_cell.length_c   1.000
_cell.angle_alpha   90.00
_cell.angle_beta   90.00
_cell.angle_gamma   90.00
#
_symmetry.space_group_name_H-M   'P 1'
#
loop_
_entity.id
_entity.type
_entity.pdbx_description
1 polymer ?
#
loop_
_entity_poly.entity_id
_entity_poly.type
_entity_poly.pdbx_seq_one_letter_code
_entity_poly.pdbx_strand_id
1 'polypeptide(L)'
;MDETQTVLSKIDIFIEIKSINPNHLLIYFFRGFVHLGAGLAVGLSGLAAGYAIGIVGDAGVRGTAQQPRLFVGMILILIFAEVLGLYGLIVAIYLYTK
;
A
#
# COMPACT_ATOMS: atom_id res chain seq x y z
N MET A 1 27.19 -23.46 -9.07
CA MET A 1 26.57 -24.05 -7.90
C MET A 1 25.59 -25.12 -8.35
N ASP A 2 25.73 -26.33 -7.87
CA ASP A 2 24.81 -27.38 -8.28
C ASP A 2 23.56 -27.36 -7.37
N GLU A 3 22.58 -28.20 -7.72
CA GLU A 3 21.32 -28.23 -7.01
C GLU A 3 21.48 -28.67 -5.55
N THR A 4 22.45 -29.57 -5.30
CA THR A 4 22.71 -30.10 -3.95
C THR A 4 23.15 -28.97 -3.03
N GLN A 5 24.07 -28.11 -3.48
CA GLN A 5 24.53 -26.99 -2.67
C GLN A 5 23.43 -25.97 -2.44
N THR A 6 22.55 -25.77 -3.41
CA THR A 6 21.41 -24.86 -3.25
C THR A 6 20.46 -25.38 -2.17
N VAL A 7 20.18 -26.68 -2.16
CA VAL A 7 19.30 -27.29 -1.15
C VAL A 7 19.94 -27.21 0.22
N LEU A 8 21.24 -27.50 0.34
CA LEU A 8 21.96 -27.41 1.61
C LEU A 8 21.95 -25.99 2.15
N SER A 9 22.12 -25.00 1.27
CA SER A 9 22.07 -23.59 1.68
C SER A 9 20.70 -23.22 2.25
N LYS A 10 19.63 -23.69 1.63
CA LYS A 10 18.27 -23.44 2.14
C LYS A 10 18.04 -24.13 3.47
N ILE A 11 18.56 -25.33 3.65
CA ILE A 11 18.45 -26.06 4.92
C ILE A 11 19.22 -25.33 6.01
N ASP A 12 20.41 -24.82 5.71
CA ASP A 12 21.20 -24.06 6.68
C ASP A 12 20.45 -22.81 7.13
N ILE A 13 19.84 -22.08 6.20
CA ILE A 13 19.03 -20.92 6.52
C ILE A 13 17.85 -21.31 7.41
N PHE A 14 17.20 -22.41 7.09
CA PHE A 14 16.06 -22.90 7.88
C PHE A 14 16.48 -23.28 9.29
N ILE A 15 17.62 -23.97 9.45
CA ILE A 15 18.15 -24.34 10.75
C ILE A 15 18.52 -23.08 11.56
N GLU A 16 19.13 -22.11 10.91
CA GLU A 16 19.48 -20.84 11.52
C GLU A 16 18.23 -20.12 12.04
N ILE A 17 17.17 -20.11 11.26
CA ILE A 17 15.89 -19.52 11.66
C ILE A 17 15.34 -20.23 12.89
N LYS A 18 15.41 -21.57 12.93
CA LYS A 18 14.93 -22.35 14.06
C LYS A 18 15.76 -22.15 15.32
N SER A 19 17.05 -21.93 15.18
CA SER A 19 17.96 -21.72 16.32
C SER A 19 17.95 -20.28 16.80
N ILE A 20 17.24 -19.39 16.11
CA ILE A 20 17.16 -17.98 16.49
C ILE A 20 16.45 -17.86 17.85
N ASN A 21 17.00 -16.98 18.68
CA ASN A 21 16.43 -16.60 19.95
C ASN A 21 14.96 -16.17 19.79
N PRO A 22 14.04 -16.51 20.71
CA PRO A 22 12.65 -16.05 20.64
C PRO A 22 12.49 -14.55 20.44
N ASN A 23 13.44 -13.76 20.92
CA ASN A 23 13.43 -12.31 20.71
C ASN A 23 13.57 -11.94 19.23
N HIS A 24 14.40 -12.65 18.48
CA HIS A 24 14.57 -12.43 17.05
C HIS A 24 13.31 -12.83 16.29
N LEU A 25 12.68 -13.93 16.68
CA LEU A 25 11.42 -14.35 16.07
C LEU A 25 10.33 -13.30 16.28
N LEU A 26 10.27 -12.72 17.47
CA LEU A 26 9.34 -11.65 17.80
C LEU A 26 9.57 -10.43 16.92
N ILE A 27 10.84 -10.07 16.67
CA ILE A 27 11.19 -8.93 15.82
C ILE A 27 10.73 -9.17 14.38
N TYR A 28 10.97 -10.38 13.84
CA TYR A 28 10.51 -10.71 12.49
C TYR A 28 8.99 -10.68 12.39
N PHE A 29 8.31 -11.20 13.41
CA PHE A 29 6.86 -11.19 13.47
C PHE A 29 6.33 -9.76 13.51
N PHE A 30 6.94 -8.92 14.33
CA PHE A 30 6.58 -7.50 14.42
C PHE A 30 6.75 -6.80 13.08
N ARG A 31 7.87 -7.03 12.39
CA ARG A 31 8.11 -6.45 11.07
C ARG A 31 7.08 -6.90 10.05
N GLY A 32 6.65 -8.15 10.11
CA GLY A 32 5.62 -8.67 9.24
C GLY A 32 4.30 -7.93 9.44
N PHE A 33 3.93 -7.67 10.69
CA PHE A 33 2.73 -6.89 10.99
C PHE A 33 2.84 -5.45 10.53
N VAL A 34 4.02 -4.84 10.68
CA VAL A 34 4.24 -3.47 10.19
C VAL A 34 4.09 -3.40 8.67
N HIS A 35 4.63 -4.37 7.95
CA HIS A 35 4.50 -4.43 6.50
C HIS A 35 3.06 -4.65 6.07
N LEU A 36 2.32 -5.49 6.81
CA LEU A 36 0.90 -5.68 6.56
C LEU A 36 0.14 -4.37 6.76
N GLY A 37 0.44 -3.64 7.85
CA GLY A 37 -0.16 -2.34 8.11
C GLY A 37 0.14 -1.34 6.99
N ALA A 38 1.37 -1.34 6.49
CA ALA A 38 1.74 -0.48 5.37
C ALA A 38 0.92 -0.81 4.13
N GLY A 39 0.79 -2.09 3.80
CA GLY A 39 -0.02 -2.54 2.68
C GLY A 39 -1.49 -2.18 2.82
N LEU A 40 -2.04 -2.36 4.02
CA LEU A 40 -3.42 -1.98 4.29
C LEU A 40 -3.62 -0.48 4.20
N ALA A 41 -2.67 0.31 4.67
CA ALA A 41 -2.76 1.76 4.59
C ALA A 41 -2.87 2.22 3.14
N VAL A 42 -1.97 1.73 2.28
CA VAL A 42 -2.01 2.06 0.85
C VAL A 42 -3.28 1.50 0.20
N GLY A 43 -3.60 0.24 0.47
CA GLY A 43 -4.72 -0.44 -0.18
C GLY A 43 -6.05 0.19 0.15
N LEU A 44 -6.32 0.44 1.43
CA LEU A 44 -7.58 1.04 1.86
C LEU A 44 -7.68 2.50 1.43
N SER A 45 -6.59 3.26 1.54
CA SER A 45 -6.57 4.65 1.07
C SER A 45 -6.81 4.70 -0.44
N GLY A 46 -6.15 3.83 -1.20
CA GLY A 46 -6.33 3.74 -2.63
C GLY A 46 -7.74 3.34 -3.03
N LEU A 47 -8.32 2.39 -2.29
CA LEU A 47 -9.71 1.97 -2.54
C LEU A 47 -10.68 3.11 -2.28
N ALA A 48 -10.54 3.82 -1.17
CA ALA A 48 -11.39 4.94 -0.82
C ALA A 48 -11.24 6.08 -1.84
N ALA A 49 -9.99 6.40 -2.19
CA ALA A 49 -9.72 7.44 -3.18
C ALA A 49 -10.30 7.07 -4.55
N GLY A 50 -10.13 5.82 -4.97
CA GLY A 50 -10.68 5.34 -6.24
C GLY A 50 -12.18 5.38 -6.26
N TYR A 51 -12.82 5.02 -5.16
CA TYR A 51 -14.27 5.11 -5.06
C TYR A 51 -14.76 6.56 -5.17
N ALA A 52 -14.11 7.47 -4.46
CA ALA A 52 -14.45 8.89 -4.52
C ALA A 52 -14.21 9.46 -5.92
N ILE A 53 -13.10 9.11 -6.54
CA ILE A 53 -12.78 9.56 -7.89
C ILE A 53 -13.82 9.06 -8.88
N GLY A 54 -14.27 7.80 -8.74
CA GLY A 54 -15.28 7.24 -9.61
C GLY A 54 -16.61 7.97 -9.51
N ILE A 55 -17.07 8.24 -8.28
CA ILE A 55 -18.34 8.94 -8.05
C ILE A 55 -18.26 10.38 -8.58
N VAL A 56 -17.21 11.09 -8.21
CA VAL A 56 -17.05 12.49 -8.61
C VAL A 56 -16.83 12.59 -10.12
N GLY A 57 -16.07 11.66 -10.70
CA GLY A 57 -15.84 11.64 -12.13
C GLY A 57 -17.12 11.44 -12.92
N ASP A 58 -17.95 10.48 -12.51
CA ASP A 58 -19.23 10.22 -13.15
C ASP A 58 -20.16 11.43 -13.05
N ALA A 59 -20.35 11.91 -11.82
CA ALA A 59 -21.23 13.07 -11.58
C ALA A 59 -20.68 14.33 -12.26
N GLY A 60 -19.35 14.50 -12.24
CA GLY A 60 -18.71 15.65 -12.85
C GLY A 60 -18.83 15.68 -14.36
N VAL A 61 -18.69 14.54 -15.02
CA VAL A 61 -18.86 14.46 -16.46
C VAL A 61 -20.29 14.82 -16.85
N ARG A 62 -21.26 14.29 -16.12
CA ARG A 62 -22.67 14.61 -16.39
C ARG A 62 -22.99 16.05 -16.10
N GLY A 63 -22.45 16.60 -15.00
CA GLY A 63 -22.66 18.00 -14.65
C GLY A 63 -21.99 18.95 -15.62
N THR A 64 -20.81 18.61 -16.13
CA THR A 64 -20.08 19.42 -17.11
C THR A 64 -20.83 19.47 -18.42
N ALA A 65 -21.53 18.41 -18.80
CA ALA A 65 -22.35 18.40 -20.01
C ALA A 65 -23.50 19.40 -19.90
N GLN A 66 -24.05 19.61 -18.69
CA GLN A 66 -25.11 20.58 -18.46
C GLN A 66 -24.57 21.99 -18.19
N GLN A 67 -23.43 22.07 -17.50
CA GLN A 67 -22.84 23.33 -17.07
C GLN A 67 -21.33 23.26 -17.27
N PRO A 68 -20.80 23.81 -18.36
CA PRO A 68 -19.36 23.71 -18.67
C PRO A 68 -18.45 24.32 -17.59
N ARG A 69 -18.94 25.28 -16.80
CA ARG A 69 -18.16 25.90 -15.72
C ARG A 69 -17.84 24.93 -14.59
N LEU A 70 -18.57 23.83 -14.48
CA LEU A 70 -18.36 22.84 -13.45
C LEU A 70 -17.06 22.05 -13.64
N PHE A 71 -16.49 22.08 -14.84
CA PHE A 71 -15.28 21.32 -15.17
C PHE A 71 -14.13 21.63 -14.21
N VAL A 72 -13.89 22.91 -13.93
CA VAL A 72 -12.80 23.31 -13.04
C VAL A 72 -13.03 22.81 -11.63
N GLY A 73 -14.26 22.92 -11.13
CA GLY A 73 -14.59 22.39 -9.79
C GLY A 73 -14.42 20.89 -9.71
N MET A 74 -14.82 20.16 -10.75
CA MET A 74 -14.65 18.71 -10.81
C MET A 74 -13.18 18.32 -10.73
N ILE A 75 -12.30 19.00 -11.46
CA ILE A 75 -10.89 18.72 -11.46
C ILE A 75 -10.28 18.97 -10.08
N LEU A 76 -10.68 20.04 -9.40
CA LEU A 76 -10.20 20.33 -8.06
C LEU A 76 -10.57 19.23 -7.08
N ILE A 77 -11.80 18.74 -7.14
CA ILE A 77 -12.25 17.66 -6.25
C ILE A 77 -11.48 16.37 -6.55
N LEU A 78 -11.25 16.08 -7.83
CA LEU A 78 -10.49 14.89 -8.23
C LEU A 78 -9.05 14.94 -7.72
N ILE A 79 -8.42 16.13 -7.78
CA ILE A 79 -7.06 16.30 -7.25
C ILE A 79 -7.03 16.06 -5.75
N PHE A 80 -7.99 16.58 -5.00
CA PHE A 80 -8.07 16.35 -3.57
C PHE A 80 -8.25 14.86 -3.23
N ALA A 81 -9.10 14.18 -4.00
CA ALA A 81 -9.31 12.74 -3.79
C ALA A 81 -8.03 11.95 -4.05
N GLU A 82 -7.27 12.32 -5.07
CA GLU A 82 -6.01 11.65 -5.38
C GLU A 82 -4.97 11.87 -4.29
N VAL A 83 -4.90 13.08 -3.73
CA VAL A 83 -3.97 13.40 -2.64
C VAL A 83 -4.21 12.51 -1.43
N LEU A 84 -5.47 12.17 -1.13
CA LEU A 84 -5.77 11.26 -0.04
C LEU A 84 -5.12 9.89 -0.24
N GLY A 85 -5.11 9.38 -1.45
CA GLY A 85 -4.40 8.16 -1.78
C GLY A 85 -2.89 8.28 -1.60
N LEU A 86 -2.34 9.45 -1.95
CA LEU A 86 -0.91 9.71 -1.75
C LEU A 86 -0.54 9.77 -0.29
N TYR A 87 -1.41 10.27 0.58
CA TYR A 87 -1.16 10.21 2.03
C TYR A 87 -1.02 8.77 2.52
N GLY A 88 -1.88 7.89 2.06
CA GLY A 88 -1.76 6.48 2.40
C GLY A 88 -0.44 5.89 1.94
N LEU A 89 0.01 6.26 0.75
CA LEU A 89 1.29 5.81 0.22
C LEU A 89 2.46 6.31 1.08
N ILE A 90 2.44 7.57 1.50
CA ILE A 90 3.48 8.14 2.34
C ILE A 90 3.54 7.42 3.70
N VAL A 91 2.39 7.16 4.30
CA VAL A 91 2.33 6.41 5.56
C VAL A 91 2.88 5.00 5.37
N ALA A 92 2.57 4.36 4.26
CA ALA A 92 3.06 3.02 3.97
C ALA A 92 4.58 3.00 3.82
N ILE A 93 5.15 3.98 3.12
CA ILE A 93 6.60 4.09 2.97
C ILE A 93 7.25 4.33 4.34
N TYR A 94 6.67 5.17 5.15
CA TYR A 94 7.18 5.44 6.49
C TYR A 94 7.20 4.17 7.34
N LEU A 95 6.13 3.40 7.32
CA LEU A 95 6.05 2.15 8.07
C LEU A 95 7.02 1.10 7.51
N TYR A 96 7.19 1.07 6.20
CA TYR A 96 8.08 0.12 5.56
C TYR A 96 9.54 0.37 5.97
N THR A 97 9.94 1.63 6.10
CA THR A 97 11.31 1.99 6.44
C THR A 97 11.64 1.83 7.93
N LYS A 98 10.65 1.64 8.76
CA LYS A 98 10.85 1.35 10.17
C LYS A 98 11.06 -0.13 10.41
#